data_1a6e60f10547276b735c11a486a3e96f
#
_entry.id   1a6e60f10547276b735c11a486a3e96f
#
_cell.length_a   1.000
_cell.length_b   1.000
_cell.length_c   1.000
_cell.angle_alpha   90.00
_cell.angle_beta   90.00
_cell.angle_gamma   90.00
#
_symmetry.space_group_name_H-M   'P 1'
#
loop_
_entity.id
_entity.type
_entity.pdbx_description
1 polymer ?
#
loop_
_entity_poly.entity_id
_entity_poly.type
_entity_poly.pdbx_seq_one_letter_code
_entity_poly.pdbx_strand_id
1 'polypeptide(L)'
;MKISLIQFPIVPGDRLANFDQVRRRVQQAARAGSDMAVLPELWDLSFYPPDVYDLADEEGRQAQAFLQDLAASCHIQLIGGSIVRRHDGCLYNTTYIVDEEGNRVSSYDKCHLFTPGGEEKVFAPGDHLNTFFLGDIPMASITCYDLRFGEWVRMAALAGAQILFVPAAWPHPRLTHWQILNRDRAIENQFFVVAVNSCGTCGDYRFCGHSMIIDPWGEVLAQGGDGEEIVTGEIDLSVIKDIRSRINVFRDRRPELYHLEGKR
;
A
#
# COMPACT_ATOMS: atom_id res chain seq x y z
N MET A 1 13.55 -4.21 -11.78
CA MET A 1 13.35 -3.91 -10.35
C MET A 1 12.66 -5.10 -9.72
N LYS A 2 13.22 -5.64 -8.65
CA LYS A 2 12.67 -6.80 -7.95
C LYS A 2 11.98 -6.37 -6.66
N ILE A 3 10.70 -6.69 -6.50
CA ILE A 3 9.85 -6.23 -5.40
C ILE A 3 9.35 -7.42 -4.61
N SER A 4 9.41 -7.33 -3.27
CA SER A 4 8.87 -8.33 -2.35
C SER A 4 7.69 -7.77 -1.55
N LEU A 5 6.55 -8.43 -1.62
CA LEU A 5 5.33 -8.14 -0.85
C LEU A 5 5.38 -9.00 0.41
N ILE A 6 5.35 -8.35 1.56
CA ILE A 6 5.47 -9.02 2.86
C ILE A 6 4.07 -9.36 3.37
N GLN A 7 3.54 -10.50 2.99
CA GLN A 7 2.23 -10.98 3.42
C GLN A 7 2.38 -11.81 4.70
N PHE A 8 1.81 -11.33 5.81
CA PHE A 8 1.91 -12.02 7.10
C PHE A 8 0.71 -11.76 8.01
N PRO A 9 0.44 -12.65 8.98
CA PRO A 9 -0.57 -12.42 10.00
C PRO A 9 -0.05 -11.43 11.04
N ILE A 10 -0.85 -10.39 11.30
CA ILE A 10 -0.51 -9.35 12.27
C ILE A 10 -1.00 -9.77 13.65
N VAL A 11 -0.17 -9.65 14.67
CA VAL A 11 -0.55 -9.89 16.07
C VAL A 11 -1.29 -8.67 16.60
N PRO A 12 -2.59 -8.78 16.95
CA PRO A 12 -3.36 -7.64 17.40
C PRO A 12 -2.79 -7.02 18.69
N GLY A 13 -2.57 -5.70 18.67
CA GLY A 13 -2.10 -4.93 19.84
C GLY A 13 -0.64 -5.14 20.23
N ASP A 14 0.10 -6.05 19.63
CA ASP A 14 1.52 -6.33 19.96
C ASP A 14 2.48 -5.75 18.94
N ARG A 15 2.76 -4.45 19.06
CA ARG A 15 3.71 -3.74 18.18
C ARG A 15 5.10 -4.38 18.16
N LEU A 16 5.62 -4.82 19.31
CA LEU A 16 6.99 -5.36 19.35
C LEU A 16 7.08 -6.68 18.61
N ALA A 17 6.11 -7.58 18.79
CA ALA A 17 6.04 -8.82 18.03
C ALA A 17 5.93 -8.55 16.52
N ASN A 18 5.12 -7.56 16.13
CA ASN A 18 4.97 -7.18 14.72
C ASN A 18 6.25 -6.55 14.14
N PHE A 19 6.94 -5.70 14.88
CA PHE A 19 8.26 -5.17 14.48
C PHE A 19 9.27 -6.29 14.23
N ASP A 20 9.31 -7.29 15.11
CA ASP A 20 10.20 -8.44 14.95
C ASP A 20 9.83 -9.28 13.71
N GLN A 21 8.54 -9.48 13.46
CA GLN A 21 8.05 -10.16 12.26
C GLN A 21 8.45 -9.43 10.99
N VAL A 22 8.26 -8.11 10.92
CA VAL A 22 8.64 -7.26 9.78
C VAL A 22 10.15 -7.31 9.56
N ARG A 23 10.94 -7.12 10.64
CA ARG A 23 12.42 -7.17 10.56
C ARG A 23 12.91 -8.43 9.89
N ARG A 24 12.46 -9.62 10.36
CA ARG A 24 12.90 -10.91 9.82
C ARG A 24 12.58 -11.07 8.34
N ARG A 25 11.36 -10.68 7.93
CA ARG A 25 10.89 -10.85 6.55
C ARG A 25 11.53 -9.85 5.58
N VAL A 26 11.72 -8.61 6.00
CA VAL A 26 12.43 -7.62 5.17
C VAL A 26 13.89 -8.01 5.00
N GLN A 27 14.56 -8.48 6.06
CA GLN A 27 15.91 -9.03 5.95
C GLN A 27 15.98 -10.25 5.02
N GLN A 28 14.97 -11.10 5.03
CA GLN A 28 14.87 -12.24 4.11
C GLN A 28 14.72 -11.77 2.66
N ALA A 29 13.84 -10.78 2.39
CA ALA A 29 13.66 -10.19 1.08
C ALA A 29 14.94 -9.53 0.55
N ALA A 30 15.63 -8.76 1.40
CA ALA A 30 16.91 -8.14 1.05
C ALA A 30 17.99 -9.18 0.71
N ARG A 31 18.14 -10.24 1.51
CA ARG A 31 19.07 -11.35 1.22
C ARG A 31 18.72 -12.08 -0.08
N ALA A 32 17.45 -12.10 -0.47
CA ALA A 32 17.00 -12.65 -1.75
C ALA A 32 17.23 -11.70 -2.94
N GLY A 33 17.82 -10.53 -2.70
CA GLY A 33 18.17 -9.54 -3.72
C GLY A 33 16.99 -8.69 -4.17
N SER A 34 16.01 -8.43 -3.31
CA SER A 34 14.94 -7.48 -3.61
C SER A 34 15.44 -6.05 -3.48
N ASP A 35 15.07 -5.21 -4.46
CA ASP A 35 15.34 -3.77 -4.43
C ASP A 35 14.38 -3.06 -3.47
N MET A 36 13.17 -3.61 -3.29
CA MET A 36 12.10 -3.00 -2.52
C MET A 36 11.29 -4.04 -1.75
N ALA A 37 10.85 -3.70 -0.53
CA ALA A 37 9.86 -4.46 0.23
C ALA A 37 8.62 -3.59 0.53
N VAL A 38 7.44 -4.21 0.49
CA VAL A 38 6.15 -3.55 0.69
C VAL A 38 5.42 -4.22 1.86
N LEU A 39 5.05 -3.43 2.88
CA LEU A 39 4.35 -3.91 4.08
C LEU A 39 2.84 -3.67 3.98
N PRO A 40 2.00 -4.47 4.66
CA PRO A 40 0.54 -4.33 4.62
C PRO A 40 0.02 -3.14 5.45
N GLU A 41 -1.29 -2.97 5.49
CA GLU A 41 -1.99 -1.94 6.27
C GLU A 41 -2.03 -2.29 7.76
N LEU A 42 -1.90 -1.27 8.63
CA LEU A 42 -2.00 -1.36 10.10
C LEU A 42 -1.19 -2.52 10.70
N TRP A 43 0.01 -2.74 10.14
CA TRP A 43 0.83 -3.90 10.48
C TRP A 43 1.41 -3.82 11.90
N ASP A 44 1.36 -2.66 12.55
CA ASP A 44 1.87 -2.50 13.92
C ASP A 44 0.88 -3.00 14.98
N LEU A 45 -0.43 -2.76 14.83
CA LEU A 45 -1.44 -3.08 15.83
C LEU A 45 -2.63 -3.91 15.31
N SER A 46 -2.73 -4.14 13.99
CA SER A 46 -3.90 -4.74 13.33
C SER A 46 -5.16 -3.85 13.37
N PHE A 47 -6.31 -4.38 12.99
CA PHE A 47 -7.58 -3.65 12.98
C PHE A 47 -8.00 -3.27 14.40
N TYR A 48 -7.77 -2.02 14.69
CA TYR A 48 -8.10 -1.22 15.88
C TYR A 48 -8.51 -2.04 17.12
N PRO A 49 -7.52 -2.53 17.93
CA PRO A 49 -7.80 -3.13 19.22
C PRO A 49 -8.55 -2.15 20.13
N PRO A 50 -9.27 -2.60 21.16
CA PRO A 50 -10.09 -1.73 22.02
C PRO A 50 -9.33 -0.56 22.66
N ASP A 51 -8.04 -0.74 22.91
CA ASP A 51 -7.11 0.23 23.49
C ASP A 51 -6.23 0.95 22.46
N VAL A 52 -6.68 0.97 21.19
CA VAL A 52 -5.91 1.51 20.05
C VAL A 52 -5.40 2.94 20.28
N TYR A 53 -6.14 3.77 20.98
CA TYR A 53 -5.75 5.14 21.26
C TYR A 53 -4.50 5.21 22.18
N ASP A 54 -4.45 4.37 23.20
CA ASP A 54 -3.32 4.33 24.14
C ASP A 54 -2.10 3.65 23.52
N LEU A 55 -2.31 2.68 22.65
CA LEU A 55 -1.27 1.96 21.93
C LEU A 55 -0.70 2.75 20.74
N ALA A 56 -1.40 3.78 20.26
CA ALA A 56 -1.00 4.53 19.07
C ALA A 56 0.41 5.12 19.18
N ASP A 57 1.12 5.15 18.05
CA ASP A 57 2.48 5.69 17.98
C ASP A 57 2.42 7.22 17.90
N GLU A 58 2.89 7.90 18.96
CA GLU A 58 2.93 9.35 19.03
C GLU A 58 3.83 9.92 17.92
N GLU A 59 3.25 10.70 17.02
CA GLU A 59 3.90 11.25 15.83
C GLU A 59 4.48 10.16 14.88
N GLY A 60 4.13 8.88 15.09
CA GLY A 60 4.69 7.75 14.37
C GLY A 60 6.19 7.55 14.56
N ARG A 61 6.74 8.05 15.66
CA ARG A 61 8.21 8.11 15.89
C ARG A 61 8.85 6.74 15.96
N GLN A 62 8.19 5.78 16.63
CA GLN A 62 8.74 4.43 16.79
C GLN A 62 8.78 3.69 15.45
N ALA A 63 7.68 3.74 14.71
CA ALA A 63 7.59 3.09 13.40
C ALA A 63 8.51 3.74 12.37
N GLN A 64 8.60 5.09 12.36
CA GLN A 64 9.51 5.78 11.46
C GLN A 64 10.97 5.39 11.74
N ALA A 65 11.42 5.48 12.99
CA ALA A 65 12.79 5.12 13.37
C ALA A 65 13.08 3.65 13.00
N PHE A 66 12.14 2.75 13.30
CA PHE A 66 12.26 1.34 12.95
C PHE A 66 12.41 1.10 11.44
N LEU A 67 11.56 1.72 10.61
CA LEU A 67 11.60 1.58 9.16
C LEU A 67 12.87 2.18 8.55
N GLN A 68 13.31 3.34 9.05
CA GLN A 68 14.54 4.01 8.60
C GLN A 68 15.79 3.17 8.90
N ASP A 69 15.91 2.67 10.14
CA ASP A 69 17.02 1.78 10.54
C ASP A 69 17.00 0.47 9.72
N LEU A 70 15.82 -0.09 9.48
CA LEU A 70 15.68 -1.34 8.74
C LEU A 70 16.03 -1.15 7.26
N ALA A 71 15.57 -0.08 6.62
CA ALA A 71 15.89 0.25 5.23
C ALA A 71 17.40 0.43 5.04
N ALA A 72 18.03 1.28 5.86
CA ALA A 72 19.46 1.54 5.81
C ALA A 72 20.30 0.28 6.08
N SER A 73 19.95 -0.51 7.12
CA SER A 73 20.72 -1.71 7.47
C SER A 73 20.61 -2.84 6.44
N CYS A 74 19.51 -2.89 5.68
CA CYS A 74 19.27 -3.88 4.66
C CYS A 74 19.58 -3.38 3.24
N HIS A 75 19.87 -2.07 3.06
CA HIS A 75 20.00 -1.41 1.76
C HIS A 75 18.83 -1.72 0.83
N ILE A 76 17.61 -1.51 1.33
CA ILE A 76 16.36 -1.84 0.62
C ILE A 76 15.36 -0.69 0.76
N GLN A 77 14.69 -0.33 -0.32
CA GLN A 77 13.60 0.65 -0.29
C GLN A 77 12.37 0.05 0.43
N LEU A 78 11.69 0.84 1.26
CA LEU A 78 10.51 0.39 1.98
C LEU A 78 9.28 1.24 1.62
N ILE A 79 8.25 0.58 1.07
CA ILE A 79 6.89 1.04 1.19
C ILE A 79 6.39 0.50 2.52
N GLY A 80 6.45 1.33 3.55
CA GLY A 80 6.39 0.92 4.95
C GLY A 80 5.01 0.44 5.42
N GLY A 81 4.05 0.22 4.49
CA GLY A 81 2.69 -0.10 4.88
C GLY A 81 2.10 0.99 5.77
N SER A 82 1.07 0.69 6.53
CA SER A 82 0.55 1.70 7.44
C SER A 82 0.54 1.26 8.90
N ILE A 83 0.55 2.25 9.78
CA ILE A 83 0.55 2.11 11.23
C ILE A 83 -0.52 3.02 11.86
N VAL A 84 -0.83 2.79 13.13
CA VAL A 84 -1.67 3.69 13.92
C VAL A 84 -0.82 4.84 14.47
N ARG A 85 -0.93 6.02 13.84
CA ARG A 85 -0.27 7.24 14.30
C ARG A 85 -1.22 8.11 15.11
N ARG A 86 -0.77 8.65 16.26
CA ARG A 86 -1.46 9.72 16.97
C ARG A 86 -0.78 11.06 16.67
N HIS A 87 -1.56 12.05 16.26
CA HIS A 87 -1.10 13.41 15.99
C HIS A 87 -2.19 14.41 16.39
N ASP A 88 -1.85 15.40 17.17
CA ASP A 88 -2.76 16.45 17.69
C ASP A 88 -4.07 15.88 18.28
N GLY A 89 -3.95 14.77 19.04
CA GLY A 89 -5.09 14.13 19.70
C GLY A 89 -5.99 13.30 18.78
N CYS A 90 -5.70 13.22 17.48
CA CYS A 90 -6.39 12.37 16.51
C CYS A 90 -5.55 11.15 16.14
N LEU A 91 -6.22 10.06 15.75
CA LEU A 91 -5.55 8.89 15.17
C LEU A 91 -5.61 8.95 13.66
N TYR A 92 -4.54 8.52 13.01
CA TYR A 92 -4.40 8.42 11.55
C TYR A 92 -3.87 7.03 11.16
N ASN A 93 -4.37 6.51 10.06
CA ASN A 93 -3.85 5.32 9.39
C ASN A 93 -2.76 5.79 8.41
N THR A 94 -1.48 5.77 8.87
CA THR A 94 -0.36 6.47 8.22
C THR A 94 0.63 5.51 7.60
N THR A 95 0.91 5.71 6.30
CA THR A 95 1.97 5.02 5.54
C THR A 95 3.22 5.89 5.48
N TYR A 96 4.40 5.28 5.64
CA TYR A 96 5.70 5.93 5.43
C TYR A 96 6.44 5.29 4.25
N ILE A 97 7.13 6.13 3.46
CA ILE A 97 8.00 5.70 2.37
C ILE A 97 9.43 6.04 2.76
N VAL A 98 10.33 5.07 2.66
CA VAL A 98 11.74 5.19 3.08
C VAL A 98 12.65 4.66 1.96
N ASP A 99 13.70 5.42 1.64
CA ASP A 99 14.72 4.99 0.68
C ASP A 99 15.74 4.00 1.29
N GLU A 100 16.63 3.48 0.48
CA GLU A 100 17.66 2.51 0.87
C GLU A 100 18.75 3.08 1.78
N GLU A 101 18.86 4.40 1.90
CA GLU A 101 19.72 5.10 2.86
C GLU A 101 19.03 5.32 4.20
N GLY A 102 17.73 5.05 4.32
CA GLY A 102 16.93 5.25 5.52
C GLY A 102 16.32 6.65 5.64
N ASN A 103 16.30 7.44 4.57
CA ASN A 103 15.63 8.74 4.59
C ASN A 103 14.13 8.56 4.37
N ARG A 104 13.30 9.27 5.14
CA ARG A 104 11.87 9.35 4.87
C ARG A 104 11.62 10.21 3.64
N VAL A 105 11.12 9.57 2.57
CA VAL A 105 10.80 10.22 1.29
C VAL A 105 9.41 10.85 1.33
N SER A 106 8.43 10.15 1.90
CA SER A 106 7.04 10.62 1.96
C SER A 106 6.27 9.99 3.12
N SER A 107 5.11 10.56 3.42
CA SER A 107 4.11 9.97 4.31
C SER A 107 2.70 10.22 3.77
N TYR A 108 1.77 9.34 4.11
CA TYR A 108 0.39 9.39 3.64
C TYR A 108 -0.57 8.96 4.73
N ASP A 109 -1.53 9.80 5.04
CA ASP A 109 -2.68 9.45 5.87
C ASP A 109 -3.83 9.01 4.95
N LYS A 110 -4.39 7.84 5.22
CA LYS A 110 -5.48 7.26 4.42
C LYS A 110 -6.64 8.24 4.26
N CYS A 111 -7.02 8.53 3.02
CA CYS A 111 -8.05 9.52 2.73
C CYS A 111 -9.47 8.97 2.80
N HIS A 112 -9.69 7.73 2.35
CA HIS A 112 -11.02 7.12 2.37
C HIS A 112 -11.09 6.06 3.47
N LEU A 113 -11.75 6.39 4.56
CA LEU A 113 -11.91 5.49 5.71
C LEU A 113 -12.99 4.44 5.43
N PHE A 114 -12.74 3.19 5.87
CA PHE A 114 -13.64 2.06 5.65
C PHE A 114 -14.85 2.12 6.58
N THR A 115 -15.87 2.89 6.21
CA THR A 115 -17.10 3.09 6.99
C THR A 115 -17.86 1.80 7.33
N PRO A 116 -17.89 0.74 6.45
CA PRO A 116 -18.50 -0.53 6.84
C PRO A 116 -17.81 -1.24 8.02
N GLY A 117 -16.55 -0.88 8.32
CA GLY A 117 -15.79 -1.37 9.47
C GLY A 117 -15.76 -0.37 10.63
N GLY A 118 -16.40 0.79 10.49
CA GLY A 118 -16.39 1.84 11.52
C GLY A 118 -15.08 2.59 11.64
N GLU A 119 -14.22 2.56 10.62
CA GLU A 119 -12.89 3.20 10.65
C GLU A 119 -12.99 4.70 10.90
N GLU A 120 -14.05 5.36 10.38
CA GLU A 120 -14.34 6.78 10.59
C GLU A 120 -14.66 7.19 12.02
N LYS A 121 -14.93 6.21 12.88
CA LYS A 121 -15.14 6.44 14.33
C LYS A 121 -13.84 6.42 15.13
N VAL A 122 -12.78 5.93 14.51
CA VAL A 122 -11.47 5.73 15.14
C VAL A 122 -10.43 6.68 14.58
N PHE A 123 -10.40 6.84 13.26
CA PHE A 123 -9.37 7.60 12.55
C PHE A 123 -9.92 8.88 11.92
N ALA A 124 -9.07 9.90 11.85
CA ALA A 124 -9.29 11.06 11.00
C ALA A 124 -8.79 10.74 9.57
N PRO A 125 -9.48 11.25 8.52
CA PRO A 125 -9.03 11.09 7.14
C PRO A 125 -7.83 11.98 6.82
N GLY A 126 -6.99 11.53 5.90
CA GLY A 126 -6.00 12.38 5.23
C GLY A 126 -6.65 13.33 4.22
N ASP A 127 -5.85 14.24 3.67
CA ASP A 127 -6.32 15.34 2.81
C ASP A 127 -5.50 15.52 1.52
N HIS A 128 -4.53 14.66 1.25
CA HIS A 128 -3.66 14.80 0.09
C HIS A 128 -3.35 13.47 -0.60
N LEU A 129 -3.06 13.55 -1.90
CA LEU A 129 -2.61 12.41 -2.70
C LEU A 129 -1.11 12.15 -2.42
N ASN A 130 -0.75 10.90 -2.22
CA ASN A 130 0.65 10.53 -2.00
C ASN A 130 1.32 10.16 -3.32
N THR A 131 2.08 11.10 -3.87
CA THR A 131 2.99 10.89 -4.98
C THR A 131 4.42 11.23 -4.56
N PHE A 132 5.37 10.43 -4.97
CA PHE A 132 6.79 10.57 -4.57
C PHE A 132 7.73 9.98 -5.63
N PHE A 133 9.02 10.22 -5.46
CA PHE A 133 10.06 9.62 -6.28
C PHE A 133 10.95 8.72 -5.43
N LEU A 134 11.27 7.53 -5.94
CA LEU A 134 12.40 6.73 -5.46
C LEU A 134 13.38 6.62 -6.64
N GLY A 135 14.57 7.20 -6.46
CA GLY A 135 15.42 7.54 -7.58
C GLY A 135 14.69 8.47 -8.56
N ASP A 136 14.73 8.16 -9.85
CA ASP A 136 14.05 8.94 -10.90
C ASP A 136 12.64 8.42 -11.25
N ILE A 137 12.11 7.44 -10.52
CA ILE A 137 10.85 6.78 -10.84
C ILE A 137 9.72 7.44 -10.06
N PRO A 138 8.73 8.08 -10.76
CA PRO A 138 7.54 8.61 -10.10
C PRO A 138 6.60 7.47 -9.70
N MET A 139 6.19 7.48 -8.46
CA MET A 139 5.37 6.45 -7.83
C MET A 139 4.24 7.07 -7.02
N ALA A 140 3.24 6.27 -6.67
CA ALA A 140 2.17 6.67 -5.76
C ALA A 140 1.83 5.54 -4.78
N SER A 141 1.28 5.91 -3.64
CA SER A 141 0.73 4.95 -2.67
C SER A 141 -0.65 5.40 -2.21
N ILE A 142 -1.54 4.44 -2.09
CA ILE A 142 -2.87 4.55 -1.49
C ILE A 142 -3.04 3.43 -0.47
N THR A 143 -4.07 3.49 0.38
CA THR A 143 -4.26 2.46 1.41
C THR A 143 -5.62 1.77 1.28
N CYS A 144 -5.62 0.46 1.02
CA CYS A 144 -6.77 -0.45 1.16
C CYS A 144 -8.06 0.08 0.50
N TYR A 145 -8.96 0.67 1.29
CA TYR A 145 -10.27 1.15 0.84
C TYR A 145 -10.18 2.24 -0.24
N ASP A 146 -9.10 3.03 -0.29
CA ASP A 146 -8.84 4.01 -1.35
C ASP A 146 -8.91 3.37 -2.75
N LEU A 147 -8.56 2.08 -2.87
CA LEU A 147 -8.62 1.31 -4.12
C LEU A 147 -9.99 1.33 -4.80
N ARG A 148 -11.07 1.55 -4.04
CA ARG A 148 -12.43 1.60 -4.58
C ARG A 148 -12.76 2.88 -5.33
N PHE A 149 -11.97 3.93 -5.11
CA PHE A 149 -12.21 5.26 -5.68
C PHE A 149 -11.34 5.45 -6.92
N GLY A 150 -11.91 5.13 -8.09
CA GLY A 150 -11.22 5.23 -9.38
C GLY A 150 -10.70 6.62 -9.68
N GLU A 151 -11.44 7.66 -9.26
CA GLU A 151 -11.04 9.06 -9.38
C GLU A 151 -9.73 9.33 -8.65
N TRP A 152 -9.61 8.82 -7.41
CA TRP A 152 -8.40 8.98 -6.59
C TRP A 152 -7.19 8.33 -7.23
N VAL A 153 -7.37 7.10 -7.71
CA VAL A 153 -6.32 6.34 -8.42
C VAL A 153 -5.94 7.02 -9.74
N ARG A 154 -6.94 7.54 -10.48
CA ARG A 154 -6.69 8.28 -11.72
C ARG A 154 -5.86 9.54 -11.49
N MET A 155 -6.04 10.25 -10.38
CA MET A 155 -5.22 11.41 -10.04
C MET A 155 -3.74 11.04 -9.88
N ALA A 156 -3.43 9.89 -9.26
CA ALA A 156 -2.05 9.40 -9.16
C ALA A 156 -1.42 9.15 -10.53
N ALA A 157 -2.16 8.52 -11.44
CA ALA A 157 -1.70 8.29 -12.81
C ALA A 157 -1.49 9.59 -13.59
N LEU A 158 -2.36 10.58 -13.40
CA LEU A 158 -2.24 11.91 -14.03
C LEU A 158 -1.08 12.72 -13.46
N ALA A 159 -0.70 12.48 -12.20
CA ALA A 159 0.52 13.03 -11.60
C ALA A 159 1.81 12.35 -12.11
N GLY A 160 1.70 11.36 -13.00
CA GLY A 160 2.82 10.71 -13.66
C GLY A 160 3.27 9.39 -13.04
N ALA A 161 2.60 8.88 -12.02
CA ALA A 161 2.99 7.63 -11.39
C ALA A 161 3.11 6.48 -12.40
N GLN A 162 4.19 5.71 -12.28
CA GLN A 162 4.45 4.50 -13.06
C GLN A 162 4.17 3.22 -12.26
N ILE A 163 4.17 3.35 -10.92
CA ILE A 163 3.85 2.27 -9.99
C ILE A 163 2.87 2.82 -8.95
N LEU A 164 1.78 2.08 -8.71
CA LEU A 164 0.86 2.31 -7.61
C LEU A 164 1.06 1.22 -6.55
N PHE A 165 1.38 1.60 -5.33
CA PHE A 165 1.41 0.71 -4.17
C PHE A 165 0.08 0.75 -3.43
N VAL A 166 -0.39 -0.44 -3.01
CA VAL A 166 -1.67 -0.63 -2.32
C VAL A 166 -1.46 -1.51 -1.08
N PRO A 167 -0.89 -0.99 0.02
CA PRO A 167 -0.96 -1.64 1.32
C PRO A 167 -2.40 -1.86 1.77
N ALA A 168 -2.73 -3.07 2.25
CA ALA A 168 -4.09 -3.40 2.64
C ALA A 168 -4.18 -4.41 3.79
N ALA A 169 -5.31 -4.35 4.49
CA ALA A 169 -5.84 -5.38 5.37
C ALA A 169 -7.25 -5.75 4.87
N TRP A 170 -7.30 -6.37 3.68
CA TRP A 170 -8.54 -6.62 2.94
C TRP A 170 -9.14 -7.98 3.32
N PRO A 171 -10.34 -8.01 3.91
CA PRO A 171 -10.88 -9.25 4.43
C PRO A 171 -11.74 -10.02 3.43
N HIS A 172 -11.90 -11.33 3.66
CA HIS A 172 -13.01 -12.10 3.14
C HIS A 172 -14.36 -11.49 3.59
N PRO A 173 -15.44 -11.65 2.83
CA PRO A 173 -15.62 -12.42 1.58
C PRO A 173 -15.31 -11.62 0.30
N ARG A 174 -14.59 -10.50 0.39
CA ARG A 174 -14.37 -9.57 -0.72
C ARG A 174 -13.10 -9.85 -1.55
N LEU A 175 -12.59 -11.09 -1.55
CA LEU A 175 -11.43 -11.51 -2.35
C LEU A 175 -11.59 -11.18 -3.84
N THR A 176 -12.76 -11.48 -4.42
CA THR A 176 -13.04 -11.17 -5.84
C THR A 176 -12.91 -9.67 -6.13
N HIS A 177 -13.38 -8.80 -5.20
CA HIS A 177 -13.21 -7.35 -5.36
C HIS A 177 -11.73 -6.95 -5.31
N TRP A 178 -10.94 -7.54 -4.40
CA TRP A 178 -9.51 -7.31 -4.30
C TRP A 178 -8.79 -7.63 -5.61
N GLN A 179 -9.06 -8.80 -6.17
CA GLN A 179 -8.44 -9.26 -7.41
C GLN A 179 -8.85 -8.42 -8.63
N ILE A 180 -10.15 -8.14 -8.77
CA ILE A 180 -10.67 -7.39 -9.93
C ILE A 180 -10.22 -5.94 -9.87
N LEU A 181 -10.39 -5.24 -8.73
CA LEU A 181 -10.07 -3.82 -8.63
C LEU A 181 -8.59 -3.53 -8.86
N ASN A 182 -7.68 -4.34 -8.30
CA ASN A 182 -6.24 -4.14 -8.53
C ASN A 182 -5.88 -4.30 -10.02
N ARG A 183 -6.45 -5.30 -10.70
CA ARG A 183 -6.24 -5.48 -12.15
C ARG A 183 -6.86 -4.34 -12.98
N ASP A 184 -8.06 -3.92 -12.62
CA ASP A 184 -8.74 -2.80 -13.27
C ASP A 184 -7.90 -1.52 -13.17
N ARG A 185 -7.39 -1.20 -11.97
CA ARG A 185 -6.52 -0.03 -11.77
C ARG A 185 -5.25 -0.07 -12.60
N ALA A 186 -4.63 -1.24 -12.78
CA ALA A 186 -3.46 -1.40 -13.63
C ALA A 186 -3.80 -1.13 -15.11
N ILE A 187 -4.88 -1.72 -15.61
CA ILE A 187 -5.31 -1.60 -17.01
C ILE A 187 -5.73 -0.17 -17.35
N GLU A 188 -6.67 0.40 -16.58
CA GLU A 188 -7.25 1.71 -16.89
C GLU A 188 -6.26 2.87 -16.74
N ASN A 189 -5.23 2.71 -15.89
CA ASN A 189 -4.20 3.74 -15.64
C ASN A 189 -2.86 3.44 -16.31
N GLN A 190 -2.72 2.29 -16.95
CA GLN A 190 -1.52 1.89 -17.69
C GLN A 190 -0.24 2.08 -16.87
N PHE A 191 -0.25 1.57 -15.64
CA PHE A 191 0.88 1.54 -14.72
C PHE A 191 0.94 0.20 -13.97
N PHE A 192 2.04 -0.08 -13.29
CA PHE A 192 2.12 -1.27 -12.43
C PHE A 192 1.30 -1.06 -11.16
N VAL A 193 0.63 -2.12 -10.70
CA VAL A 193 0.01 -2.17 -9.39
C VAL A 193 0.72 -3.20 -8.52
N VAL A 194 1.19 -2.76 -7.37
CA VAL A 194 1.91 -3.55 -6.37
C VAL A 194 1.06 -3.56 -5.10
N ALA A 195 0.25 -4.60 -4.95
CA ALA A 195 -0.77 -4.69 -3.92
C ALA A 195 -0.39 -5.74 -2.88
N VAL A 196 -0.12 -5.30 -1.64
CA VAL A 196 0.17 -6.19 -0.51
C VAL A 196 -1.00 -6.23 0.45
N ASN A 197 -1.36 -7.43 0.88
CA ASN A 197 -2.44 -7.64 1.84
C ASN A 197 -1.95 -8.44 3.05
N SER A 198 -2.51 -8.19 4.22
CA SER A 198 -2.32 -9.08 5.36
C SER A 198 -3.06 -10.40 5.16
N CYS A 199 -2.71 -11.41 5.95
CA CYS A 199 -3.38 -12.70 6.01
C CYS A 199 -3.74 -13.05 7.48
N GLY A 200 -4.37 -14.19 7.71
CA GLY A 200 -4.79 -14.62 9.04
C GLY A 200 -6.07 -13.95 9.53
N THR A 201 -6.27 -13.91 10.83
CA THR A 201 -7.50 -13.41 11.47
C THR A 201 -7.20 -12.38 12.55
N CYS A 202 -8.07 -11.37 12.66
CA CYS A 202 -8.10 -10.42 13.77
C CYS A 202 -9.57 -10.20 14.18
N GLY A 203 -9.96 -10.63 15.38
CA GLY A 203 -11.35 -10.65 15.79
C GLY A 203 -12.22 -11.42 14.79
N ASP A 204 -13.27 -10.79 14.30
CA ASP A 204 -14.18 -11.35 13.29
C ASP A 204 -13.69 -11.23 11.85
N TYR A 205 -12.57 -10.55 11.61
CA TYR A 205 -12.01 -10.36 10.28
C TYR A 205 -11.02 -11.47 9.93
N ARG A 206 -11.26 -12.16 8.83
CA ARG A 206 -10.28 -13.02 8.15
C ARG A 206 -9.75 -12.30 6.92
N PHE A 207 -8.47 -11.95 6.93
CA PHE A 207 -7.81 -11.28 5.81
C PHE A 207 -7.49 -12.29 4.70
N CYS A 208 -7.67 -11.85 3.45
CA CYS A 208 -7.67 -12.80 2.36
C CYS A 208 -6.30 -13.07 1.74
N GLY A 209 -5.22 -12.41 2.18
CA GLY A 209 -3.92 -12.58 1.52
C GLY A 209 -3.97 -12.16 0.05
N HIS A 210 -3.49 -13.03 -0.84
CA HIS A 210 -3.49 -12.80 -2.28
C HIS A 210 -2.85 -11.47 -2.67
N SER A 211 -1.71 -11.15 -2.04
CA SER A 211 -0.84 -10.05 -2.47
C SER A 211 -0.40 -10.29 -3.92
N MET A 212 -0.32 -9.23 -4.74
CA MET A 212 -0.07 -9.40 -6.16
C MET A 212 0.72 -8.24 -6.77
N ILE A 213 1.47 -8.54 -7.83
CA ILE A 213 2.11 -7.58 -8.72
C ILE A 213 1.46 -7.72 -10.09
N ILE A 214 0.97 -6.62 -10.64
CA ILE A 214 0.20 -6.60 -11.88
C ILE A 214 0.84 -5.59 -12.83
N ASP A 215 0.99 -5.98 -14.09
CA ASP A 215 1.53 -5.12 -15.13
C ASP A 215 0.45 -4.22 -15.76
N PRO A 216 0.83 -3.23 -16.60
CA PRO A 216 -0.11 -2.33 -17.26
C PRO A 216 -1.08 -3.00 -18.25
N TRP A 217 -0.87 -4.24 -18.65
CA TRP A 217 -1.81 -5.05 -19.45
C TRP A 217 -2.84 -5.79 -18.58
N GLY A 218 -2.67 -5.75 -17.24
CA GLY A 218 -3.49 -6.49 -16.31
C GLY A 218 -3.05 -7.94 -16.07
N GLU A 219 -1.85 -8.30 -16.58
CA GLU A 219 -1.26 -9.61 -16.31
C GLU A 219 -0.70 -9.66 -14.88
N VAL A 220 -0.99 -10.74 -14.18
CA VAL A 220 -0.50 -10.97 -12.83
C VAL A 220 0.88 -11.59 -12.89
N LEU A 221 1.92 -10.80 -12.61
CA LEU A 221 3.31 -11.23 -12.67
C LEU A 221 3.71 -12.11 -11.47
N ALA A 222 3.11 -11.83 -10.31
CA ALA A 222 3.29 -12.62 -9.09
C ALA A 222 2.04 -12.50 -8.23
N GLN A 223 1.65 -13.59 -7.56
CA GLN A 223 0.51 -13.61 -6.65
C GLN A 223 0.73 -14.64 -5.55
N GLY A 224 0.38 -14.27 -4.31
CA GLY A 224 0.35 -15.16 -3.17
C GLY A 224 -0.97 -15.90 -3.00
N GLY A 225 -1.01 -16.80 -2.02
CA GLY A 225 -2.20 -17.51 -1.56
C GLY A 225 -2.84 -16.85 -0.33
N ASP A 226 -3.62 -17.65 0.42
CA ASP A 226 -4.30 -17.22 1.65
C ASP A 226 -3.35 -17.04 2.86
N GLY A 227 -2.21 -17.69 2.84
CA GLY A 227 -1.31 -17.83 3.99
C GLY A 227 -0.18 -16.81 4.04
N GLU A 228 0.69 -17.01 5.04
CA GLU A 228 1.90 -16.22 5.21
C GLU A 228 2.93 -16.56 4.13
N GLU A 229 3.43 -15.52 3.40
CA GLU A 229 4.49 -15.69 2.42
C GLU A 229 5.13 -14.35 2.03
N ILE A 230 6.32 -14.42 1.42
CA ILE A 230 6.95 -13.29 0.74
C ILE A 230 6.74 -13.49 -0.76
N VAL A 231 5.81 -12.73 -1.34
CA VAL A 231 5.51 -12.78 -2.77
C VAL A 231 6.48 -11.88 -3.51
N THR A 232 7.31 -12.46 -4.37
CA THR A 232 8.35 -11.71 -5.07
C THR A 232 8.13 -11.75 -6.58
N GLY A 233 8.26 -10.60 -7.23
CA GLY A 233 8.21 -10.47 -8.69
C GLY A 233 9.15 -9.39 -9.21
N GLU A 234 9.41 -9.43 -10.51
CA GLU A 234 10.21 -8.43 -11.21
C GLU A 234 9.33 -7.60 -12.14
N ILE A 235 9.59 -6.29 -12.19
CA ILE A 235 8.90 -5.37 -13.09
C ILE A 235 9.89 -4.71 -14.07
N ASP A 236 9.42 -4.54 -15.32
CA ASP A 236 10.12 -3.80 -16.38
C ASP A 236 9.30 -2.58 -16.77
N LEU A 237 9.73 -1.40 -16.35
CA LEU A 237 9.02 -0.15 -16.61
C LEU A 237 8.93 0.21 -18.11
N SER A 238 9.73 -0.41 -18.97
CA SER A 238 9.66 -0.17 -20.42
C SER A 238 8.30 -0.55 -21.03
N VAL A 239 7.58 -1.49 -20.40
CA VAL A 239 6.23 -1.94 -20.77
C VAL A 239 5.22 -0.77 -20.77
N ILE A 240 5.38 0.20 -19.86
CA ILE A 240 4.49 1.37 -19.78
C ILE A 240 4.54 2.20 -21.06
N LYS A 241 5.75 2.41 -21.59
CA LYS A 241 5.93 3.18 -22.84
C LYS A 241 5.30 2.44 -24.02
N ASP A 242 5.46 1.13 -24.08
CA ASP A 242 4.89 0.30 -25.15
C ASP A 242 3.35 0.37 -25.15
N ILE A 243 2.70 0.09 -24.02
CA ILE A 243 1.24 0.12 -23.93
C ILE A 243 0.67 1.51 -24.23
N ARG A 244 1.27 2.58 -23.69
CA ARG A 244 0.82 3.97 -23.91
C ARG A 244 1.00 4.42 -25.36
N SER A 245 1.92 3.80 -26.11
CA SER A 245 2.08 4.04 -27.55
C SER A 245 1.00 3.37 -28.40
N ARG A 246 0.47 2.24 -27.95
CA ARG A 246 -0.56 1.44 -28.66
C ARG A 246 -1.99 1.87 -28.29
N ILE A 247 -2.23 2.19 -27.03
CA ILE A 247 -3.54 2.58 -26.50
C ILE A 247 -3.39 3.93 -25.79
N ASN A 248 -3.83 5.01 -26.43
CA ASN A 248 -3.58 6.40 -26.00
C ASN A 248 -4.60 6.92 -24.98
N VAL A 249 -4.90 6.16 -23.91
CA VAL A 249 -5.94 6.49 -22.92
C VAL A 249 -5.80 7.93 -22.41
N PHE A 250 -4.59 8.36 -22.04
CA PHE A 250 -4.36 9.69 -21.46
C PHE A 250 -4.56 10.82 -22.46
N ARG A 251 -4.13 10.65 -23.71
CA ARG A 251 -4.32 11.65 -24.77
C ARG A 251 -5.79 11.77 -25.20
N ASP A 252 -6.50 10.62 -25.21
CA ASP A 252 -7.86 10.53 -25.75
C ASP A 252 -8.93 10.89 -24.68
N ARG A 253 -8.50 11.25 -23.44
CA ARG A 253 -9.40 11.76 -22.39
C ARG A 253 -10.09 13.05 -22.82
N ARG A 254 -11.33 13.24 -22.33
CA ARG A 254 -12.15 14.42 -22.54
C ARG A 254 -12.47 15.10 -21.21
N PRO A 255 -11.46 15.69 -20.50
CA PRO A 255 -11.64 16.25 -19.15
C PRO A 255 -12.77 17.27 -19.05
N GLU A 256 -13.03 18.00 -20.16
CA GLU A 256 -14.11 18.99 -20.24
C GLU A 256 -15.53 18.38 -20.13
N LEU A 257 -15.66 17.07 -20.26
CA LEU A 257 -16.92 16.33 -20.11
C LEU A 257 -17.06 15.66 -18.74
N TYR A 258 -16.00 15.63 -17.93
CA TYR A 258 -15.99 14.90 -16.67
C TYR A 258 -16.43 15.80 -15.51
N HIS A 259 -17.69 15.67 -15.13
CA HIS A 259 -18.26 16.37 -13.98
C HIS A 259 -18.40 15.36 -12.83
N LEU A 260 -17.52 15.47 -11.83
CA LEU A 260 -17.49 14.54 -10.70
C LEU A 260 -18.62 14.80 -9.68
N GLU A 261 -19.21 15.98 -9.70
CA GLU A 261 -20.39 16.28 -8.89
C GLU A 261 -21.64 15.68 -9.54
N GLY A 262 -22.05 14.53 -9.02
CA GLY A 262 -23.31 13.90 -9.45
C GLY A 262 -24.49 14.82 -9.14
N LYS A 263 -25.47 14.90 -10.04
CA LYS A 263 -26.78 15.48 -9.69
C LYS A 263 -27.39 14.62 -8.60
N ARG A 264 -27.55 15.17 -7.40
CA ARG A 264 -28.30 14.57 -6.30
C ARG A 264 -29.78 14.54 -6.63
#